data_9a4d1726b8150a033709044f9f9ff619
#
_entry.id   9a4d1726b8150a033709044f9f9ff619
#
_cell.length_a   1.000
_cell.length_b   1.000
_cell.length_c   1.000
_cell.angle_alpha   90.00
_cell.angle_beta   90.00
_cell.angle_gamma   90.00
#
_symmetry.space_group_name_H-M   'P 1'
#
loop_
_entity.id
_entity.type
_entity.pdbx_description
1 polymer ?
#
loop_
_entity_poly.entity_id
_entity_poly.type
_entity_poly.pdbx_seq_one_letter_code
_entity_poly.pdbx_strand_id
1 'polypeptide(L)'
;MITLQPITTDHALYLFVEKLLHSAFPSDERRDDDQQRAYTDGNNKFHCLLIRELNTPVGLITYWDFDDFVYVEHFAIHEDQRNGGLGGQAMKTFLQEMNRPVVLEVEMPLIKGDITHRRIAFYRRQGFSLRRLPYKQPP
;
A
#
# COMPACT_ATOMS: atom_id res chain seq x y z
N MET A 1 -7.69 -2.14 -17.39
CA MET A 1 -6.31 -1.58 -17.26
C MET A 1 -6.17 -0.82 -15.96
N ILE A 2 -5.15 -1.16 -15.20
CA ILE A 2 -4.86 -0.50 -13.92
C ILE A 2 -4.10 0.79 -14.17
N THR A 3 -4.52 1.87 -13.50
CA THR A 3 -3.76 3.12 -13.43
C THR A 3 -3.52 3.48 -11.98
N LEU A 4 -2.37 4.11 -11.72
CA LEU A 4 -1.98 4.61 -10.40
C LEU A 4 -1.95 6.14 -10.49
N GLN A 5 -2.84 6.80 -9.77
CA GLN A 5 -3.00 8.25 -9.84
C GLN A 5 -2.56 8.90 -8.54
N PRO A 6 -1.52 9.77 -8.58
CA PRO A 6 -1.19 10.57 -7.38
C PRO A 6 -2.35 11.50 -7.04
N ILE A 7 -2.71 11.54 -5.75
CA ILE A 7 -3.79 12.43 -5.29
C ILE A 7 -3.38 13.14 -4.01
N THR A 8 -4.05 14.27 -3.77
CA THR A 8 -4.00 15.02 -2.53
C THR A 8 -5.40 15.05 -1.91
N THR A 9 -5.53 15.66 -0.74
CA THR A 9 -6.80 15.62 -0.01
C THR A 9 -7.93 16.39 -0.68
N ASP A 10 -7.62 17.29 -1.61
CA ASP A 10 -8.62 18.02 -2.37
C ASP A 10 -9.20 17.23 -3.54
N HIS A 11 -8.65 16.04 -3.83
CA HIS A 11 -9.19 15.20 -4.88
C HIS A 11 -10.56 14.65 -4.47
N ALA A 12 -11.49 14.61 -5.43
CA ALA A 12 -12.85 14.15 -5.17
C ALA A 12 -12.93 12.73 -4.59
N LEU A 13 -11.94 11.88 -4.88
CA LEU A 13 -11.93 10.48 -4.42
C LEU A 13 -11.04 10.26 -3.18
N TYR A 14 -10.54 11.33 -2.54
CA TYR A 14 -9.74 11.13 -1.34
C TYR A 14 -10.53 10.47 -0.20
N LEU A 15 -11.82 10.76 -0.11
CA LEU A 15 -12.67 10.13 0.91
C LEU A 15 -12.72 8.60 0.73
N PHE A 16 -12.70 8.11 -0.51
CA PHE A 16 -12.59 6.68 -0.78
C PHE A 16 -11.32 6.10 -0.16
N VAL A 17 -10.18 6.78 -0.34
CA VAL A 17 -8.90 6.36 0.23
C VAL A 17 -8.96 6.32 1.75
N GLU A 18 -9.50 7.36 2.37
CA GLU A 18 -9.59 7.45 3.83
C GLU A 18 -10.46 6.33 4.40
N LYS A 19 -11.60 6.07 3.78
CA LYS A 19 -12.48 4.96 4.19
C LYS A 19 -11.80 3.60 4.03
N LEU A 20 -11.06 3.41 2.94
CA LEU A 20 -10.36 2.16 2.71
C LEU A 20 -9.25 1.94 3.73
N LEU A 21 -8.50 2.99 4.09
CA LEU A 21 -7.50 2.91 5.16
C LEU A 21 -8.15 2.45 6.48
N HIS A 22 -9.31 3.01 6.82
CA HIS A 22 -10.02 2.63 8.04
C HIS A 22 -10.49 1.19 8.02
N SER A 23 -10.97 0.70 6.89
CA SER A 23 -11.51 -0.66 6.81
C SER A 23 -10.42 -1.72 6.68
N ALA A 24 -9.29 -1.38 6.05
CA ALA A 24 -8.22 -2.35 5.76
C ALA A 24 -7.17 -2.43 6.85
N PHE A 25 -7.01 -1.39 7.68
CA PHE A 25 -5.95 -1.33 8.69
C PHE A 25 -6.50 -0.92 10.05
N PRO A 26 -6.13 -1.64 11.13
CA PRO A 26 -6.52 -1.26 12.49
C PRO A 26 -5.95 0.13 12.87
N SER A 27 -6.54 0.75 13.88
CA SER A 27 -6.15 2.10 14.30
C SER A 27 -4.69 2.19 14.76
N ASP A 28 -4.11 1.11 15.26
CA ASP A 28 -2.71 1.07 15.68
C ASP A 28 -1.72 0.86 14.51
N GLU A 29 -2.23 0.57 13.31
CA GLU A 29 -1.42 0.40 12.10
C GLU A 29 -1.53 1.60 11.16
N ARG A 30 -2.20 2.66 11.58
CA ARG A 30 -2.34 3.88 10.78
C ARG A 30 -2.29 5.10 11.69
N ARG A 31 -1.81 6.21 11.14
CA ARG A 31 -1.84 7.46 11.88
C ARG A 31 -3.26 8.03 11.89
N ASP A 32 -3.51 9.04 12.74
CA ASP A 32 -4.82 9.69 12.73
C ASP A 32 -5.06 10.42 11.40
N ASP A 33 -6.33 10.73 11.13
CA ASP A 33 -6.74 11.27 9.84
C ASP A 33 -6.12 12.65 9.56
N ASP A 34 -6.01 13.49 10.58
CA ASP A 34 -5.43 14.82 10.39
C ASP A 34 -3.96 14.74 10.02
N GLN A 35 -3.20 13.85 10.67
CA GLN A 35 -1.80 13.64 10.36
C GLN A 35 -1.63 13.02 8.97
N GLN A 36 -2.50 12.07 8.61
CA GLN A 36 -2.47 11.44 7.30
C GLN A 36 -2.71 12.47 6.19
N ARG A 37 -3.66 13.36 6.40
CA ARG A 37 -3.95 14.45 5.45
C ARG A 37 -2.78 15.41 5.34
N ALA A 38 -2.19 15.77 6.46
CA ALA A 38 -1.04 16.69 6.48
C ALA A 38 0.14 16.10 5.70
N TYR A 39 0.44 14.82 5.87
CA TYR A 39 1.51 14.15 5.13
C TYR A 39 1.18 14.08 3.63
N THR A 40 -0.07 13.74 3.30
CA THR A 40 -0.49 13.61 1.90
C THR A 40 -0.34 14.94 1.15
N ASP A 41 -0.66 16.06 1.79
CA ASP A 41 -0.63 17.35 1.15
C ASP A 41 0.71 18.07 1.24
N GLY A 42 1.46 17.84 2.32
CA GLY A 42 2.61 18.69 2.63
C GLY A 42 3.97 18.02 2.74
N ASN A 43 4.03 16.67 2.77
CA ASN A 43 5.33 15.99 2.87
C ASN A 43 5.81 15.57 1.49
N ASN A 44 6.94 16.12 1.05
CA ASN A 44 7.44 15.87 -0.30
C ASN A 44 7.99 14.45 -0.52
N LYS A 45 8.19 13.68 0.54
CA LYS A 45 8.65 12.28 0.45
C LYS A 45 7.50 11.29 0.52
N PHE A 46 6.34 11.72 1.01
CA PHE A 46 5.18 10.86 1.16
C PHE A 46 4.24 11.01 -0.02
N HIS A 47 3.77 9.90 -0.57
CA HIS A 47 2.90 9.89 -1.74
C HIS A 47 1.71 8.98 -1.52
N CYS A 48 0.56 9.43 -1.98
CA CYS A 48 -0.68 8.66 -1.95
C CYS A 48 -1.13 8.43 -3.40
N LEU A 49 -1.26 7.16 -3.77
CA LEU A 49 -1.74 6.78 -5.10
C LEU A 49 -3.12 6.15 -4.98
N LEU A 50 -4.03 6.61 -5.82
CA LEU A 50 -5.32 5.97 -6.02
C LEU A 50 -5.17 4.92 -7.11
N ILE A 51 -5.58 3.69 -6.82
CA ILE A 51 -5.57 2.62 -7.81
C ILE A 51 -6.94 2.61 -8.50
N ARG A 52 -6.92 2.69 -9.83
CA ARG A 52 -8.12 2.63 -10.65
C ARG A 52 -8.06 1.46 -11.61
N GLU A 53 -9.20 0.80 -11.78
CA GLU A 53 -9.45 -0.10 -12.91
C GLU A 53 -10.37 0.65 -13.85
N LEU A 54 -9.84 1.07 -15.01
CA LEU A 54 -10.51 2.03 -15.88
C LEU A 54 -10.84 3.30 -15.08
N ASN A 55 -12.11 3.64 -14.91
CA ASN A 55 -12.53 4.82 -14.16
C ASN A 55 -12.99 4.52 -12.74
N THR A 56 -12.93 3.25 -12.32
CA THR A 56 -13.43 2.84 -11.01
C THR A 56 -12.30 2.83 -9.99
N PRO A 57 -12.45 3.54 -8.86
CA PRO A 57 -11.45 3.44 -7.79
C PRO A 57 -11.55 2.06 -7.13
N VAL A 58 -10.42 1.37 -7.02
CA VAL A 58 -10.39 0.00 -6.48
C VAL A 58 -9.42 -0.18 -5.32
N GLY A 59 -8.51 0.76 -5.09
CA GLY A 59 -7.55 0.60 -4.01
C GLY A 59 -6.65 1.80 -3.80
N LEU A 60 -5.64 1.60 -2.96
CA LEU A 60 -4.66 2.64 -2.65
C LEU A 60 -3.27 2.04 -2.47
N ILE A 61 -2.26 2.86 -2.70
CA ILE A 61 -0.88 2.62 -2.27
C ILE A 61 -0.37 3.91 -1.66
N THR A 62 0.17 3.85 -0.44
CA THR A 62 0.92 4.97 0.12
C THR A 62 2.38 4.55 0.26
N TYR A 63 3.29 5.46 -0.07
CA TYR A 63 4.71 5.12 0.00
C TYR A 63 5.56 6.33 0.33
N TRP A 64 6.75 6.05 0.86
CA TRP A 64 7.79 7.03 1.13
C TRP A 64 8.89 6.89 0.08
N ASP A 65 9.30 8.00 -0.50
CA ASP A 65 10.36 8.05 -1.49
C ASP A 65 11.67 8.47 -0.82
N PHE A 66 12.59 7.52 -0.69
CA PHE A 66 13.90 7.74 -0.07
C PHE A 66 15.03 7.79 -1.11
N ASP A 67 14.70 8.15 -2.34
CA ASP A 67 15.60 8.27 -3.48
C ASP A 67 16.19 6.92 -3.96
N ASP A 68 16.98 6.25 -3.14
CA ASP A 68 17.59 4.96 -3.51
C ASP A 68 16.59 3.82 -3.50
N PHE A 69 15.52 3.96 -2.72
CA PHE A 69 14.45 2.97 -2.63
C PHE A 69 13.15 3.65 -2.22
N VAL A 70 12.04 2.94 -2.40
CA VAL A 70 10.74 3.39 -1.88
C VAL A 70 10.25 2.39 -0.84
N TYR A 71 9.55 2.90 0.17
CA TYR A 71 8.95 2.10 1.24
C TYR A 71 7.44 2.20 1.15
N VAL A 72 6.79 1.08 0.84
CA VAL A 72 5.33 1.01 0.80
C VAL A 72 4.81 0.86 2.22
N GLU A 73 4.02 1.84 2.65
CA GLU A 73 3.45 1.84 4.01
C GLU A 73 2.09 1.16 4.05
N HIS A 74 1.22 1.49 3.10
CA HIS A 74 -0.11 0.89 3.01
C HIS A 74 -0.41 0.51 1.56
N PHE A 75 -0.95 -0.69 1.39
CA PHE A 75 -1.42 -1.18 0.10
C PHE A 75 -2.69 -1.97 0.35
N ALA A 76 -3.78 -1.59 -0.29
CA ALA A 76 -5.06 -2.26 -0.11
C ALA A 76 -5.91 -2.18 -1.37
N ILE A 77 -6.64 -3.26 -1.64
CA ILE A 77 -7.69 -3.30 -2.65
C ILE A 77 -9.02 -3.37 -1.90
N HIS A 78 -10.00 -2.60 -2.35
CA HIS A 78 -11.34 -2.59 -1.76
C HIS A 78 -11.91 -4.02 -1.78
N GLU A 79 -12.57 -4.42 -0.69
CA GLU A 79 -13.03 -5.80 -0.52
C GLU A 79 -13.96 -6.27 -1.65
N ASP A 80 -14.76 -5.36 -2.21
CA ASP A 80 -15.67 -5.69 -3.31
C ASP A 80 -14.94 -5.99 -4.61
N GLN A 81 -13.66 -5.63 -4.70
CA GLN A 81 -12.84 -5.78 -5.90
C GLN A 81 -11.74 -6.83 -5.73
N ARG A 82 -11.71 -7.52 -4.59
CA ARG A 82 -10.74 -8.60 -4.36
C ARG A 82 -11.12 -9.82 -5.20
N ASN A 83 -10.20 -10.74 -5.35
CA ASN A 83 -10.38 -12.00 -6.10
C ASN A 83 -10.40 -11.84 -7.62
N GLY A 84 -10.21 -10.62 -8.13
CA GLY A 84 -10.09 -10.40 -9.57
C GLY A 84 -8.67 -10.22 -10.08
N GLY A 85 -7.67 -10.47 -9.23
CA GLY A 85 -6.27 -10.31 -9.61
C GLY A 85 -5.82 -8.85 -9.69
N LEU A 86 -6.64 -7.90 -9.24
CA LEU A 86 -6.31 -6.47 -9.32
C LEU A 86 -5.13 -6.09 -8.43
N GLY A 87 -5.00 -6.73 -7.26
CA GLY A 87 -3.87 -6.50 -6.37
C GLY A 87 -2.53 -6.82 -7.03
N GLY A 88 -2.46 -7.97 -7.71
CA GLY A 88 -1.25 -8.35 -8.43
C GLY A 88 -0.95 -7.41 -9.60
N GLN A 89 -1.97 -7.03 -10.35
CA GLN A 89 -1.81 -6.07 -11.45
C GLN A 89 -1.34 -4.71 -10.94
N ALA A 90 -1.93 -4.22 -9.85
CA ALA A 90 -1.55 -2.93 -9.27
C ALA A 90 -0.11 -2.95 -8.78
N MET A 91 0.29 -3.99 -8.05
CA MET A 91 1.67 -4.09 -7.56
C MET A 91 2.67 -4.20 -8.70
N LYS A 92 2.35 -4.99 -9.73
CA LYS A 92 3.21 -5.11 -10.90
C LYS A 92 3.39 -3.75 -11.59
N THR A 93 2.31 -3.01 -11.77
CA THR A 93 2.35 -1.67 -12.36
C THR A 93 3.21 -0.73 -11.50
N PHE A 94 3.01 -0.77 -10.19
CA PHE A 94 3.76 0.05 -9.24
C PHE A 94 5.27 -0.24 -9.33
N LEU A 95 5.65 -1.51 -9.33
CA LEU A 95 7.06 -1.90 -9.42
C LEU A 95 7.70 -1.43 -10.73
N GLN A 96 6.97 -1.52 -11.82
CA GLN A 96 7.44 -1.05 -13.13
C GLN A 96 7.62 0.47 -13.16
N GLU A 97 6.66 1.22 -12.59
CA GLU A 97 6.72 2.68 -12.58
C GLU A 97 7.81 3.20 -11.65
N MET A 98 8.04 2.55 -10.51
CA MET A 98 9.09 2.96 -9.59
C MET A 98 10.48 2.69 -10.14
N ASN A 99 10.68 1.55 -10.79
CA ASN A 99 11.95 1.16 -11.42
C ASN A 99 13.16 1.29 -10.48
N ARG A 100 13.00 0.91 -9.23
CA ARG A 100 14.03 0.90 -8.18
C ARG A 100 13.57 0.01 -7.03
N PRO A 101 14.45 -0.31 -6.07
CA PRO A 101 14.05 -1.21 -4.99
C PRO A 101 12.81 -0.74 -4.23
N VAL A 102 11.90 -1.65 -3.98
CA VAL A 102 10.69 -1.41 -3.21
C VAL A 102 10.73 -2.30 -1.98
N VAL A 103 10.52 -1.68 -0.81
CA VAL A 103 10.56 -2.35 0.49
C VAL A 103 9.20 -2.20 1.15
N LEU A 104 8.76 -3.24 1.83
CA LEU A 104 7.59 -3.18 2.69
C LEU A 104 7.77 -4.15 3.86
N GLU A 105 7.00 -3.96 4.90
CA GLU A 105 7.03 -4.83 6.06
C GLU A 105 5.82 -5.75 6.07
N VAL A 106 6.02 -6.99 6.51
CA VAL A 106 4.95 -7.95 6.70
C VAL A 106 5.11 -8.62 8.05
N GLU A 107 3.99 -9.00 8.65
CA GLU A 107 4.03 -9.78 9.86
C GLU A 107 4.45 -11.21 9.56
N MET A 108 5.15 -11.85 10.50
CA MET A 108 5.48 -13.26 10.37
C MET A 108 4.24 -14.10 10.64
N PRO A 109 3.99 -15.13 9.82
CA PRO A 109 2.82 -15.98 10.05
C PRO A 109 3.02 -16.84 11.29
N LEU A 110 1.99 -16.89 12.14
CA LEU A 110 1.97 -17.75 13.32
C LEU A 110 1.45 -19.15 12.97
N ILE A 111 0.53 -19.23 12.00
CA ILE A 111 -0.12 -20.46 11.59
C ILE A 111 -0.10 -20.51 10.07
N LYS A 112 0.32 -21.67 9.53
CA LYS A 112 0.33 -21.88 8.09
C LYS A 112 -1.09 -21.75 7.53
N GLY A 113 -1.25 -20.95 6.49
CA GLY A 113 -2.53 -20.75 5.83
C GLY A 113 -3.36 -19.60 6.38
N ASP A 114 -2.88 -18.89 7.42
CA ASP A 114 -3.59 -17.71 7.89
C ASP A 114 -3.41 -16.54 6.89
N ILE A 115 -4.06 -15.41 7.20
CA ILE A 115 -4.06 -14.25 6.30
C ILE A 115 -2.65 -13.67 6.12
N THR A 116 -1.83 -13.70 7.18
CA THR A 116 -0.44 -13.24 7.12
C THR A 116 0.40 -14.11 6.19
N HIS A 117 0.22 -15.42 6.27
CA HIS A 117 0.88 -16.37 5.39
C HIS A 117 0.51 -16.14 3.93
N ARG A 118 -0.76 -15.85 3.65
CA ARG A 118 -1.24 -15.55 2.29
C ARG A 118 -0.67 -14.25 1.76
N ARG A 119 -0.49 -13.23 2.62
CA ARG A 119 0.15 -11.98 2.24
C ARG A 119 1.60 -12.19 1.82
N ILE A 120 2.36 -12.96 2.58
CA ILE A 120 3.75 -13.29 2.23
C ILE A 120 3.80 -14.01 0.89
N ALA A 121 2.93 -14.98 0.67
CA ALA A 121 2.86 -15.70 -0.60
C ALA A 121 2.53 -14.76 -1.76
N PHE A 122 1.59 -13.82 -1.55
CA PHE A 122 1.23 -12.82 -2.55
C PHE A 122 2.45 -12.00 -2.95
N TYR A 123 3.19 -11.44 -1.98
CA TYR A 123 4.35 -10.62 -2.28
C TYR A 123 5.48 -11.41 -2.95
N ARG A 124 5.68 -12.66 -2.56
CA ARG A 124 6.65 -13.52 -3.24
C ARG A 124 6.30 -13.71 -4.70
N ARG A 125 5.02 -13.88 -5.03
CA ARG A 125 4.58 -14.00 -6.43
C ARG A 125 4.86 -12.72 -7.22
N GLN A 126 4.94 -11.57 -6.55
CA GLN A 126 5.27 -10.31 -7.19
C GLN A 126 6.78 -10.07 -7.31
N GLY A 127 7.60 -11.02 -6.86
CA GLY A 127 9.05 -10.94 -6.97
C GLY A 127 9.76 -10.46 -5.71
N PHE A 128 9.05 -10.25 -4.62
CA PHE A 128 9.67 -9.86 -3.35
C PHE A 128 10.37 -11.04 -2.69
N SER A 129 11.49 -10.76 -2.03
CA SER A 129 12.19 -11.72 -1.19
C SER A 129 11.94 -11.39 0.28
N LEU A 130 11.59 -12.40 1.06
CA LEU A 130 11.41 -12.22 2.50
C LEU A 130 12.77 -12.21 3.17
N ARG A 131 13.02 -11.17 3.97
CA ARG A 131 14.23 -11.06 4.77
C ARG A 131 13.87 -10.88 6.23
N ARG A 132 14.52 -11.64 7.09
CA ARG A 132 14.42 -11.48 8.54
C ARG A 132 15.58 -10.63 9.00
N LEU A 133 15.29 -9.39 9.36
CA LEU A 133 16.31 -8.49 9.89
C LEU A 133 16.20 -8.46 11.41
N PRO A 134 17.31 -8.34 12.14
CA PRO A 134 17.28 -8.14 13.58
C PRO A 134 16.80 -6.71 13.86
N TYR A 135 15.52 -6.48 13.69
CA TYR A 135 14.92 -5.16 13.80
C TYR A 135 14.24 -5.02 15.16
N LYS A 136 14.62 -3.96 15.88
CA LYS A 136 13.91 -3.56 17.09
C LYS A 136 13.14 -2.31 16.77
N GLN A 137 11.82 -2.37 16.98
CA GLN A 137 11.00 -1.17 16.83
C GLN A 137 11.40 -0.17 17.92
N PRO A 138 11.46 1.14 17.60
CA PRO A 138 11.67 2.16 18.62
C PRO A 138 10.56 2.08 19.67
N PRO A 139 10.89 2.37 20.93
CA PRO A 139 9.89 2.38 22.01
C PRO A 139 8.81 3.44 21.77
#